data_17fe4e879b0e28e0521ef3d63a4e17b6
#
_entry.id   17fe4e879b0e28e0521ef3d63a4e17b6
#
_cell.length_a   1.000
_cell.length_b   1.000
_cell.length_c   1.000
_cell.angle_alpha   90.00
_cell.angle_beta   90.00
_cell.angle_gamma   90.00
#
_symmetry.space_group_name_H-M   'P 1'
#
loop_
_entity.id
_entity.type
_entity.pdbx_description
1 polymer ?
#
loop_
_entity_poly.entity_id
_entity_poly.type
_entity_poly.pdbx_seq_one_letter_code
_entity_poly.pdbx_strand_id
1 'polypeptide(L)'
;MSAVATTPAAAPLSLPRPPLARLTYVELRKMTDTRAGFWLLFIIVAATLAAAILRMALGDESERTLQEAFSVAQLPCSVLLPVLAILCVTSEWSQRTALTTFALVTKRSRVVLAKVLAAVAISAIAVLLALLFAVVGTIIGSVLFGTGAWSLSLTAIGESFLLQLIGTLGGIAFGMVFLASAPAIVLYFVLPTLWGILTAIIPGMDDVAKWLDLGPSTTDLSEFDISGIGWAHLATAVALWVAVPFAIGLVRIIRREVS
;
A
#
# COMPACT_ATOMS: atom_id res chain seq x y z
N MET A 1 43.93 -44.70 30.71
CA MET A 1 43.82 -43.26 30.37
C MET A 1 43.46 -43.18 28.91
N SER A 2 42.17 -43.00 28.61
CA SER A 2 41.69 -42.85 27.22
C SER A 2 41.71 -41.39 26.84
N ALA A 3 42.49 -41.04 25.84
CA ALA A 3 42.55 -39.70 25.28
C ALA A 3 41.23 -39.42 24.54
N VAL A 4 40.45 -38.45 25.06
CA VAL A 4 39.27 -37.90 24.38
C VAL A 4 39.79 -37.07 23.22
N ALA A 5 39.60 -37.56 21.99
CA ALA A 5 39.89 -36.80 20.77
C ALA A 5 38.88 -35.63 20.70
N THR A 6 39.34 -34.41 20.91
CA THR A 6 38.60 -33.19 20.68
C THR A 6 38.44 -32.97 19.19
N THR A 7 37.24 -33.22 18.68
CA THR A 7 36.88 -32.87 17.29
C THR A 7 37.00 -31.34 17.13
N PRO A 8 37.76 -30.82 16.15
CA PRO A 8 37.87 -29.39 15.94
C PRO A 8 36.47 -28.81 15.62
N ALA A 9 36.09 -27.76 16.33
CA ALA A 9 34.84 -27.04 16.08
C ALA A 9 34.81 -26.54 14.63
N ALA A 10 33.83 -26.99 13.85
CA ALA A 10 33.67 -26.59 12.47
C ALA A 10 33.58 -25.05 12.43
N ALA A 11 34.40 -24.40 11.59
CA ALA A 11 34.38 -22.98 11.39
C ALA A 11 32.98 -22.55 10.97
N PRO A 12 32.42 -21.44 11.53
CA PRO A 12 31.08 -20.97 11.19
C PRO A 12 31.00 -20.71 9.69
N LEU A 13 30.15 -21.44 8.97
CA LEU A 13 29.88 -21.26 7.57
C LEU A 13 29.29 -19.84 7.38
N SER A 14 30.10 -18.92 6.88
CA SER A 14 29.65 -17.59 6.51
C SER A 14 28.81 -17.67 5.22
N LEU A 15 27.54 -18.02 5.36
CA LEU A 15 26.62 -18.03 4.23
C LEU A 15 26.48 -16.62 3.65
N PRO A 16 26.56 -16.44 2.32
CA PRO A 16 26.39 -15.14 1.70
C PRO A 16 25.00 -14.59 2.01
N ARG A 17 24.93 -13.29 2.31
CA ARG A 17 23.67 -12.61 2.65
C ARG A 17 22.70 -12.68 1.47
N PRO A 18 21.42 -13.02 1.67
CA PRO A 18 20.44 -13.06 0.58
C PRO A 18 20.33 -11.69 -0.11
N PRO A 19 20.30 -11.63 -1.46
CA PRO A 19 20.14 -10.37 -2.19
C PRO A 19 18.76 -9.72 -1.89
N LEU A 20 18.70 -8.39 -1.96
CA LEU A 20 17.45 -7.64 -1.69
C LEU A 20 16.31 -8.07 -2.62
N ALA A 21 16.58 -8.31 -3.89
CA ALA A 21 15.59 -8.78 -4.85
C ALA A 21 14.91 -10.08 -4.39
N ARG A 22 15.68 -11.03 -3.84
CA ARG A 22 15.11 -12.27 -3.28
C ARG A 22 14.25 -11.99 -2.05
N LEU A 23 14.66 -11.08 -1.19
CA LEU A 23 13.87 -10.69 -0.01
C LEU A 23 12.56 -10.01 -0.45
N THR A 24 12.61 -9.08 -1.40
CA THR A 24 11.42 -8.43 -1.97
C THR A 24 10.47 -9.44 -2.61
N TYR A 25 10.99 -10.40 -3.38
CA TYR A 25 10.18 -11.47 -3.96
C TYR A 25 9.47 -12.31 -2.88
N VAL A 26 10.17 -12.63 -1.79
CA VAL A 26 9.57 -13.35 -0.65
C VAL A 26 8.46 -12.54 0.00
N GLU A 27 8.64 -11.22 0.16
CA GLU A 27 7.60 -10.35 0.72
C GLU A 27 6.36 -10.27 -0.20
N LEU A 28 6.54 -10.15 -1.51
CA LEU A 28 5.44 -10.22 -2.48
C LEU A 28 4.72 -11.58 -2.43
N ARG A 29 5.48 -12.65 -2.34
CA ARG A 29 4.91 -14.00 -2.25
C ARG A 29 4.10 -14.21 -0.97
N LYS A 30 4.51 -13.64 0.17
CA LYS A 30 3.72 -13.67 1.41
C LYS A 30 2.33 -13.05 1.25
N MET A 31 2.19 -12.03 0.38
CA MET A 31 0.89 -11.41 0.09
C MET A 31 -0.06 -12.37 -0.63
N THR A 32 0.47 -13.32 -1.40
CA THR A 32 -0.32 -14.29 -2.18
C THR A 32 -0.52 -15.64 -1.47
N ASP A 33 0.47 -16.09 -0.70
CA ASP A 33 0.50 -17.44 -0.13
C ASP A 33 -0.41 -17.60 1.11
N THR A 34 -0.90 -16.50 1.69
CA THR A 34 -1.85 -16.57 2.81
C THR A 34 -3.29 -16.62 2.31
N ARG A 35 -4.17 -17.39 2.99
CA ARG A 35 -5.59 -17.43 2.61
C ARG A 35 -6.22 -16.03 2.60
N ALA A 36 -5.92 -15.22 3.60
CA ALA A 36 -6.43 -13.84 3.68
C ALA A 36 -5.88 -12.97 2.53
N GLY A 37 -4.59 -13.03 2.24
CA GLY A 37 -3.96 -12.30 1.15
C GLY A 37 -4.50 -12.71 -0.22
N PHE A 38 -4.65 -14.02 -0.47
CA PHE A 38 -5.23 -14.53 -1.72
C PHE A 38 -6.65 -14.01 -1.96
N TRP A 39 -7.54 -14.14 -0.96
CA TRP A 39 -8.91 -13.68 -1.10
C TRP A 39 -8.99 -12.15 -1.23
N LEU A 40 -8.14 -11.42 -0.51
CA LEU A 40 -8.10 -9.96 -0.62
C LEU A 40 -7.63 -9.52 -2.00
N LEU A 41 -6.59 -10.14 -2.56
CA LEU A 41 -6.15 -9.88 -3.93
C LEU A 41 -7.22 -10.23 -4.95
N PHE A 42 -7.91 -11.37 -4.77
CA PHE A 42 -9.03 -11.74 -5.63
C PHE A 42 -10.14 -10.69 -5.59
N ILE A 43 -10.50 -10.19 -4.40
CA ILE A 43 -11.50 -9.14 -4.24
C ILE A 43 -11.03 -7.83 -4.89
N ILE A 44 -9.74 -7.46 -4.73
CA ILE A 44 -9.17 -6.27 -5.39
C ILE A 44 -9.35 -6.38 -6.91
N VAL A 45 -8.92 -7.50 -7.51
CA VAL A 45 -9.02 -7.73 -8.95
C VAL A 45 -10.47 -7.68 -9.43
N ALA A 46 -11.37 -8.40 -8.75
CA ALA A 46 -12.78 -8.47 -9.12
C ALA A 46 -13.48 -7.11 -8.96
N ALA A 47 -13.23 -6.41 -7.85
CA ALA A 47 -13.83 -5.10 -7.59
C ALA A 47 -13.29 -4.02 -8.55
N THR A 48 -11.99 -4.03 -8.88
CA THR A 48 -11.39 -3.12 -9.84
C THR A 48 -11.98 -3.30 -11.24
N LEU A 49 -12.15 -4.55 -11.69
CA LEU A 49 -12.81 -4.85 -12.97
C LEU A 49 -14.28 -4.42 -12.96
N ALA A 50 -15.01 -4.77 -11.88
CA ALA A 50 -16.41 -4.40 -11.74
C ALA A 50 -16.59 -2.88 -11.72
N ALA A 51 -15.75 -2.14 -11.02
CA ALA A 51 -15.79 -0.69 -10.95
C ALA A 51 -15.62 -0.04 -12.33
N ALA A 52 -14.63 -0.51 -13.10
CA ALA A 52 -14.41 -0.02 -14.47
C ALA A 52 -15.62 -0.29 -15.40
N ILE A 53 -16.20 -1.49 -15.35
CA ILE A 53 -17.36 -1.84 -16.16
C ILE A 53 -18.61 -1.05 -15.72
N LEU A 54 -18.87 -0.96 -14.41
CA LEU A 54 -20.03 -0.24 -13.87
C LEU A 54 -19.96 1.24 -14.21
N ARG A 55 -18.78 1.87 -14.18
CA ARG A 55 -18.60 3.26 -14.57
C ARG A 55 -19.07 3.49 -16.03
N MET A 56 -18.67 2.61 -16.94
CA MET A 56 -19.07 2.70 -18.34
C MET A 56 -20.56 2.38 -18.58
N ALA A 57 -21.13 1.48 -17.77
CA ALA A 57 -22.54 1.09 -17.90
C ALA A 57 -23.51 2.10 -17.30
N LEU A 58 -23.18 2.70 -16.16
CA LEU A 58 -24.07 3.54 -15.36
C LEU A 58 -23.76 5.04 -15.46
N GLY A 59 -22.57 5.42 -15.96
CA GLY A 59 -22.18 6.82 -16.13
C GLY A 59 -22.93 7.52 -17.26
N ASP A 60 -23.06 8.83 -17.15
CA ASP A 60 -23.59 9.67 -18.22
C ASP A 60 -22.69 9.67 -19.46
N GLU A 61 -23.21 10.02 -20.62
CA GLU A 61 -22.49 9.97 -21.89
C GLU A 61 -21.18 10.77 -21.87
N SER A 62 -21.20 11.96 -21.23
CA SER A 62 -20.04 12.85 -21.07
C SER A 62 -18.94 12.29 -20.15
N GLU A 63 -19.31 11.35 -19.28
CA GLU A 63 -18.43 10.75 -18.26
C GLU A 63 -17.88 9.36 -18.68
N ARG A 64 -18.31 8.84 -19.83
CA ARG A 64 -17.81 7.57 -20.39
C ARG A 64 -16.47 7.74 -21.07
N THR A 65 -15.45 8.04 -20.29
CA THR A 65 -14.08 8.22 -20.77
C THR A 65 -13.15 7.17 -20.17
N LEU A 66 -12.03 6.90 -20.85
CA LEU A 66 -10.98 6.02 -20.31
C LEU A 66 -10.44 6.56 -18.97
N GLN A 67 -10.30 7.88 -18.84
CA GLN A 67 -9.80 8.51 -17.59
C GLN A 67 -10.76 8.28 -16.44
N GLU A 68 -12.05 8.44 -16.64
CA GLU A 68 -13.06 8.19 -15.63
C GLU A 68 -13.16 6.71 -15.23
N ALA A 69 -13.11 5.81 -16.21
CA ALA A 69 -13.05 4.38 -15.94
C ALA A 69 -11.80 4.01 -15.12
N PHE A 70 -10.66 4.64 -15.43
CA PHE A 70 -9.41 4.44 -14.71
C PHE A 70 -9.46 4.99 -13.28
N SER A 71 -10.00 6.21 -13.08
CA SER A 71 -10.18 6.82 -11.77
C SER A 71 -11.03 5.94 -10.85
N VAL A 72 -12.21 5.52 -11.33
CA VAL A 72 -13.12 4.67 -10.54
C VAL A 72 -12.52 3.27 -10.30
N ALA A 73 -11.77 2.71 -11.25
CA ALA A 73 -11.06 1.45 -11.07
C ALA A 73 -9.99 1.49 -9.96
N GLN A 74 -9.46 2.67 -9.62
CA GLN A 74 -8.48 2.82 -8.53
C GLN A 74 -9.10 2.74 -7.12
N LEU A 75 -10.40 2.98 -6.96
CA LEU A 75 -11.07 3.05 -5.65
C LEU A 75 -10.92 1.75 -4.82
N PRO A 76 -11.17 0.54 -5.37
CA PRO A 76 -10.96 -0.68 -4.62
C PRO A 76 -9.50 -0.87 -4.18
N CYS A 77 -8.55 -0.49 -5.05
CA CYS A 77 -7.13 -0.56 -4.75
C CYS A 77 -6.74 0.38 -3.61
N SER A 78 -7.21 1.64 -3.61
CA SER A 78 -6.87 2.64 -2.59
C SER A 78 -7.33 2.25 -1.18
N VAL A 79 -8.39 1.46 -1.06
CA VAL A 79 -8.91 0.96 0.23
C VAL A 79 -8.25 -0.37 0.63
N LEU A 80 -8.11 -1.30 -0.30
CA LEU A 80 -7.76 -2.68 0.03
C LEU A 80 -6.25 -2.95 0.02
N LEU A 81 -5.44 -2.21 -0.75
CA LEU A 81 -3.98 -2.38 -0.73
C LEU A 81 -3.34 -2.00 0.62
N PRO A 82 -3.75 -0.91 1.30
CA PRO A 82 -3.28 -0.65 2.66
C PRO A 82 -3.60 -1.79 3.64
N VAL A 83 -4.78 -2.40 3.53
CA VAL A 83 -5.14 -3.57 4.35
C VAL A 83 -4.22 -4.75 4.05
N LEU A 84 -3.96 -5.03 2.78
CA LEU A 84 -3.01 -6.08 2.37
C LEU A 84 -1.61 -5.84 2.94
N ALA A 85 -1.16 -4.58 2.91
CA ALA A 85 0.13 -4.17 3.44
C ALA A 85 0.20 -4.34 4.98
N ILE A 86 -0.86 -3.97 5.70
CA ILE A 86 -0.98 -4.21 7.14
C ILE A 86 -0.88 -5.70 7.43
N LEU A 87 -1.65 -6.53 6.72
CA LEU A 87 -1.63 -7.99 6.92
C LEU A 87 -0.26 -8.60 6.62
N CYS A 88 0.44 -8.12 5.61
CA CYS A 88 1.80 -8.58 5.27
C CYS A 88 2.80 -8.33 6.41
N VAL A 89 2.65 -7.22 7.15
CA VAL A 89 3.50 -6.91 8.31
C VAL A 89 3.05 -7.69 9.54
N THR A 90 1.76 -7.65 9.86
CA THR A 90 1.23 -8.15 11.14
C THR A 90 1.12 -9.66 11.20
N SER A 91 0.98 -10.36 10.06
CA SER A 91 0.91 -11.82 9.99
C SER A 91 2.19 -12.49 10.55
N GLU A 92 3.36 -11.89 10.37
CA GLU A 92 4.61 -12.42 10.91
C GLU A 92 4.60 -12.48 12.44
N TRP A 93 3.95 -11.51 13.07
CA TRP A 93 3.82 -11.42 14.52
C TRP A 93 2.73 -12.34 15.06
N SER A 94 1.58 -12.38 14.40
CA SER A 94 0.46 -13.25 14.80
C SER A 94 0.77 -14.74 14.63
N GLN A 95 1.56 -15.11 13.61
CA GLN A 95 1.98 -16.49 13.34
C GLN A 95 3.30 -16.87 14.03
N ARG A 96 3.90 -15.96 14.83
CA ARG A 96 5.21 -16.15 15.48
C ARG A 96 6.36 -16.49 14.54
N THR A 97 6.24 -16.16 13.24
CA THR A 97 7.28 -16.40 12.23
C THR A 97 8.33 -15.28 12.17
N ALA A 98 8.12 -14.19 12.91
CA ALA A 98 9.10 -13.10 13.04
C ALA A 98 10.47 -13.60 13.54
N LEU A 99 10.51 -14.56 14.47
CA LEU A 99 11.74 -15.20 14.95
C LEU A 99 12.55 -15.83 13.82
N THR A 100 11.92 -16.65 12.99
CA THR A 100 12.61 -17.32 11.87
C THR A 100 13.07 -16.31 10.81
N THR A 101 12.28 -15.29 10.51
CA THR A 101 12.66 -14.23 9.55
C THR A 101 13.90 -13.47 10.04
N PHE A 102 13.95 -13.07 11.31
CA PHE A 102 15.08 -12.31 11.86
C PHE A 102 16.30 -13.18 12.18
N ALA A 103 16.12 -14.48 12.42
CA ALA A 103 17.24 -15.43 12.53
C ALA A 103 17.95 -15.61 11.18
N LEU A 104 17.21 -15.67 10.08
CA LEU A 104 17.75 -15.80 8.72
C LEU A 104 18.34 -14.50 8.17
N VAL A 105 17.80 -13.33 8.57
CA VAL A 105 18.25 -12.01 8.11
C VAL A 105 18.64 -11.16 9.32
N THR A 106 19.92 -11.17 9.66
CA THR A 106 20.49 -10.48 10.83
C THR A 106 20.25 -8.96 10.85
N LYS A 107 20.11 -8.31 9.70
CA LYS A 107 19.83 -6.87 9.59
C LYS A 107 18.32 -6.64 9.37
N ARG A 108 17.57 -6.32 10.42
CA ARG A 108 16.12 -6.05 10.37
C ARG A 108 15.73 -4.93 9.39
N SER A 109 16.58 -3.91 9.25
CA SER A 109 16.37 -2.83 8.28
C SER A 109 16.27 -3.34 6.83
N ARG A 110 16.96 -4.43 6.47
CA ARG A 110 16.86 -5.03 5.13
C ARG A 110 15.50 -5.69 4.89
N VAL A 111 14.89 -6.26 5.92
CA VAL A 111 13.54 -6.81 5.84
C VAL A 111 12.53 -5.69 5.62
N VAL A 112 12.64 -4.58 6.38
CA VAL A 112 11.78 -3.41 6.19
C VAL A 112 11.95 -2.81 4.79
N LEU A 113 13.20 -2.68 4.31
CA LEU A 113 13.46 -2.21 2.95
C LEU A 113 12.84 -3.13 1.90
N ALA A 114 12.92 -4.45 2.09
CA ALA A 114 12.26 -5.40 1.18
C ALA A 114 10.73 -5.24 1.17
N LYS A 115 10.09 -4.93 2.32
CA LYS A 115 8.66 -4.62 2.40
C LYS A 115 8.32 -3.32 1.66
N VAL A 116 9.16 -2.28 1.77
CA VAL A 116 8.98 -1.03 1.01
C VAL A 116 9.09 -1.29 -0.50
N LEU A 117 10.09 -2.06 -0.94
CA LEU A 117 10.23 -2.42 -2.35
C LEU A 117 9.06 -3.28 -2.84
N ALA A 118 8.52 -4.16 -1.99
CA ALA A 118 7.31 -4.90 -2.30
C ALA A 118 6.08 -3.99 -2.40
N ALA A 119 5.97 -2.95 -1.56
CA ALA A 119 4.92 -1.93 -1.66
C ALA A 119 5.00 -1.17 -2.99
N VAL A 120 6.19 -0.75 -3.42
CA VAL A 120 6.40 -0.11 -4.73
C VAL A 120 5.94 -1.02 -5.86
N ALA A 121 6.34 -2.29 -5.83
CA ALA A 121 5.98 -3.26 -6.86
C ALA A 121 4.47 -3.55 -6.91
N ILE A 122 3.82 -3.78 -5.77
CA ILE A 122 2.38 -4.08 -5.72
C ILE A 122 1.54 -2.86 -6.12
N SER A 123 1.95 -1.64 -5.74
CA SER A 123 1.29 -0.40 -6.17
C SER A 123 1.40 -0.22 -7.68
N ALA A 124 2.56 -0.46 -8.28
CA ALA A 124 2.72 -0.41 -9.74
C ALA A 124 1.86 -1.46 -10.45
N ILE A 125 1.82 -2.70 -9.94
CA ILE A 125 0.98 -3.77 -10.48
C ILE A 125 -0.51 -3.38 -10.39
N ALA A 126 -0.95 -2.79 -9.28
CA ALA A 126 -2.34 -2.36 -9.09
C ALA A 126 -2.75 -1.26 -10.09
N VAL A 127 -1.89 -0.27 -10.33
CA VAL A 127 -2.13 0.79 -11.31
C VAL A 127 -2.22 0.21 -12.73
N LEU A 128 -1.29 -0.67 -13.11
CA LEU A 128 -1.31 -1.34 -14.42
C LEU A 128 -2.56 -2.20 -14.60
N LEU A 129 -2.99 -2.89 -13.54
CA LEU A 129 -4.20 -3.70 -13.55
C LEU A 129 -5.46 -2.83 -13.70
N ALA A 130 -5.54 -1.72 -12.96
CA ALA A 130 -6.63 -0.76 -13.07
C ALA A 130 -6.68 -0.13 -14.47
N LEU A 131 -5.53 0.20 -15.06
CA LEU A 131 -5.44 0.70 -16.44
C LEU A 131 -5.92 -0.35 -17.44
N LEU A 132 -5.50 -1.60 -17.30
CA LEU A 132 -5.96 -2.71 -18.15
C LEU A 132 -7.48 -2.86 -18.08
N PHE A 133 -8.06 -2.82 -16.89
CA PHE A 133 -9.50 -2.97 -16.71
C PHE A 133 -10.28 -1.73 -17.15
N ALA A 134 -9.71 -0.53 -17.01
CA ALA A 134 -10.29 0.69 -17.58
C ALA A 134 -10.37 0.60 -19.13
N VAL A 135 -9.31 0.10 -19.78
CA VAL A 135 -9.30 -0.16 -21.23
C VAL A 135 -10.38 -1.17 -21.59
N VAL A 136 -10.49 -2.29 -20.87
CA VAL A 136 -11.53 -3.30 -21.11
C VAL A 136 -12.93 -2.70 -20.91
N GLY A 137 -13.15 -1.93 -19.84
CA GLY A 137 -14.41 -1.23 -19.58
C GLY A 137 -14.76 -0.25 -20.73
N THR A 138 -13.78 0.54 -21.19
CA THR A 138 -13.99 1.49 -22.30
C THR A 138 -14.30 0.79 -23.61
N ILE A 139 -13.67 -0.36 -23.93
CA ILE A 139 -14.01 -1.18 -25.09
C ILE A 139 -15.45 -1.67 -25.01
N ILE A 140 -15.84 -2.23 -23.86
CA ILE A 140 -17.22 -2.69 -23.63
C ILE A 140 -18.21 -1.54 -23.77
N GLY A 141 -17.92 -0.39 -23.19
CA GLY A 141 -18.74 0.82 -23.27
C GLY A 141 -18.89 1.32 -24.71
N SER A 142 -17.81 1.37 -25.47
CA SER A 142 -17.85 1.81 -26.87
C SER A 142 -18.65 0.87 -27.78
N VAL A 143 -18.59 -0.46 -27.52
CA VAL A 143 -19.34 -1.46 -28.29
C VAL A 143 -20.83 -1.45 -27.94
N LEU A 144 -21.18 -1.32 -26.66
CA LEU A 144 -22.57 -1.44 -26.21
C LEU A 144 -23.36 -0.12 -26.31
N PHE A 145 -22.70 1.01 -26.11
CA PHE A 145 -23.36 2.32 -26.00
C PHE A 145 -22.95 3.30 -27.12
N GLY A 146 -21.98 2.93 -27.97
CA GLY A 146 -21.48 3.80 -29.04
C GLY A 146 -20.70 5.03 -28.57
N THR A 147 -20.39 5.10 -27.28
CA THR A 147 -19.71 6.24 -26.63
C THR A 147 -18.47 5.77 -25.88
N GLY A 148 -17.41 6.59 -25.90
CA GLY A 148 -16.17 6.28 -25.18
C GLY A 148 -15.03 7.15 -25.69
N ALA A 149 -14.62 8.17 -24.93
CA ALA A 149 -13.43 8.94 -25.25
C ALA A 149 -12.17 8.23 -24.75
N TRP A 150 -11.18 8.07 -25.64
CA TRP A 150 -9.90 7.41 -25.35
C TRP A 150 -8.85 8.40 -24.86
N SER A 151 -9.25 9.34 -24.00
CA SER A 151 -8.35 10.32 -23.38
C SER A 151 -7.86 9.83 -22.03
N LEU A 152 -6.55 9.80 -21.84
CA LEU A 152 -5.89 9.54 -20.55
C LEU A 152 -4.62 10.36 -20.48
N SER A 153 -4.45 11.13 -19.40
CA SER A 153 -3.23 11.86 -19.13
C SER A 153 -2.13 10.94 -18.58
N LEU A 154 -0.89 11.14 -19.01
CA LEU A 154 0.27 10.47 -18.41
C LEU A 154 0.45 10.87 -16.94
N THR A 155 0.09 12.10 -16.57
CA THR A 155 0.12 12.56 -15.18
C THR A 155 -0.84 11.74 -14.31
N ALA A 156 -2.02 11.41 -14.82
CA ALA A 156 -3.00 10.57 -14.11
C ALA A 156 -2.43 9.20 -13.71
N ILE A 157 -1.59 8.58 -14.55
CA ILE A 157 -0.93 7.31 -14.19
C ILE A 157 0.07 7.51 -13.06
N GLY A 158 0.87 8.61 -13.11
CA GLY A 158 1.84 8.94 -12.06
C GLY A 158 1.18 9.28 -10.74
N GLU A 159 0.11 10.07 -10.76
CA GLU A 159 -0.68 10.45 -9.58
C GLU A 159 -1.37 9.23 -8.95
N SER A 160 -1.95 8.36 -9.77
CA SER A 160 -2.50 7.08 -9.31
C SER A 160 -1.45 6.19 -8.65
N PHE A 161 -0.26 6.10 -9.24
CA PHE A 161 0.84 5.34 -8.64
C PHE A 161 1.25 5.92 -7.29
N LEU A 162 1.36 7.24 -7.19
CA LEU A 162 1.70 7.93 -5.95
C LEU A 162 0.62 7.70 -4.88
N LEU A 163 -0.66 7.79 -5.25
CA LEU A 163 -1.80 7.52 -4.37
C LEU A 163 -1.74 6.10 -3.80
N GLN A 164 -1.56 5.09 -4.65
CA GLN A 164 -1.47 3.70 -4.22
C GLN A 164 -0.23 3.44 -3.35
N LEU A 165 0.88 4.09 -3.68
CA LEU A 165 2.13 3.97 -2.92
C LEU A 165 1.99 4.59 -1.52
N ILE A 166 1.41 5.79 -1.41
CA ILE A 166 1.13 6.46 -0.12
C ILE A 166 0.27 5.55 0.76
N GLY A 167 -0.84 5.04 0.22
CA GLY A 167 -1.73 4.13 0.95
C GLY A 167 -1.03 2.85 1.42
N THR A 168 -0.29 2.20 0.52
CA THR A 168 0.42 0.94 0.83
C THR A 168 1.54 1.15 1.86
N LEU A 169 2.31 2.24 1.75
CA LEU A 169 3.33 2.60 2.74
C LEU A 169 2.72 2.97 4.09
N GLY A 170 1.60 3.69 4.09
CA GLY A 170 0.81 3.96 5.29
C GLY A 170 0.37 2.67 5.97
N GLY A 171 -0.13 1.71 5.20
CA GLY A 171 -0.48 0.37 5.70
C GLY A 171 0.71 -0.34 6.36
N ILE A 172 1.89 -0.35 5.70
CA ILE A 172 3.13 -0.88 6.31
C ILE A 172 3.46 -0.15 7.61
N ALA A 173 3.39 1.18 7.61
CA ALA A 173 3.70 2.01 8.77
C ALA A 173 2.83 1.66 9.98
N PHE A 174 1.51 1.65 9.81
CA PHE A 174 0.56 1.27 10.86
C PHE A 174 0.72 -0.19 11.28
N GLY A 175 0.94 -1.10 10.34
CA GLY A 175 1.26 -2.49 10.62
C GLY A 175 2.49 -2.65 11.54
N MET A 176 3.55 -1.87 11.28
CA MET A 176 4.77 -1.85 12.11
C MET A 176 4.57 -1.20 13.47
N VAL A 177 3.72 -0.17 13.56
CA VAL A 177 3.40 0.49 14.85
C VAL A 177 2.60 -0.44 15.75
N PHE A 178 1.58 -1.10 15.25
CA PHE A 178 0.68 -1.88 16.12
C PHE A 178 1.05 -3.36 16.24
N LEU A 179 1.67 -3.96 15.20
CA LEU A 179 2.05 -5.38 15.14
C LEU A 179 0.88 -6.36 15.37
N ALA A 180 -0.35 -5.87 15.24
CA ALA A 180 -1.60 -6.59 15.34
C ALA A 180 -2.56 -6.08 14.25
N SER A 181 -3.22 -6.98 13.51
CA SER A 181 -3.97 -6.61 12.31
C SER A 181 -5.19 -5.74 12.62
N ALA A 182 -6.02 -6.14 13.59
CA ALA A 182 -7.25 -5.43 13.88
C ALA A 182 -7.04 -3.95 14.31
N PRO A 183 -6.22 -3.63 15.32
CA PRO A 183 -5.98 -2.24 15.68
C PRO A 183 -5.26 -1.46 14.59
N ALA A 184 -4.35 -2.08 13.81
CA ALA A 184 -3.67 -1.41 12.72
C ALA A 184 -4.64 -0.98 11.62
N ILE A 185 -5.56 -1.87 11.20
CA ILE A 185 -6.56 -1.57 10.17
C ILE A 185 -7.52 -0.49 10.67
N VAL A 186 -8.07 -0.66 11.87
CA VAL A 186 -9.03 0.29 12.43
C VAL A 186 -8.41 1.68 12.55
N LEU A 187 -7.23 1.80 13.14
CA LEU A 187 -6.60 3.10 13.37
C LEU A 187 -6.06 3.74 12.09
N TYR A 188 -5.66 2.94 11.09
CA TYR A 188 -5.28 3.44 9.77
C TYR A 188 -6.41 4.24 9.11
N PHE A 189 -7.65 3.75 9.19
CA PHE A 189 -8.80 4.46 8.61
C PHE A 189 -9.42 5.48 9.57
N VAL A 190 -9.53 5.15 10.85
CA VAL A 190 -10.24 5.99 11.82
C VAL A 190 -9.48 7.27 12.16
N LEU A 191 -8.14 7.21 12.36
CA LEU A 191 -7.40 8.40 12.80
C LEU A 191 -7.42 9.55 11.78
N PRO A 192 -7.11 9.35 10.48
CA PRO A 192 -7.23 10.42 9.50
C PRO A 192 -8.66 10.91 9.34
N THR A 193 -9.66 9.99 9.37
CA THR A 193 -11.08 10.36 9.26
C THR A 193 -11.52 11.21 10.45
N LEU A 194 -11.17 10.84 11.66
CA LEU A 194 -11.46 11.65 12.86
C LEU A 194 -10.79 13.01 12.79
N TRP A 195 -9.56 13.08 12.28
CA TRP A 195 -8.87 14.35 12.08
C TRP A 195 -9.65 15.25 11.11
N GLY A 196 -10.05 14.73 9.94
CA GLY A 196 -10.84 15.48 8.97
C GLY A 196 -12.18 15.97 9.54
N ILE A 197 -12.88 15.12 10.34
CA ILE A 197 -14.10 15.52 11.02
C ILE A 197 -13.83 16.65 12.04
N LEU A 198 -12.78 16.54 12.85
CA LEU A 198 -12.44 17.56 13.83
C LEU A 198 -12.11 18.91 13.17
N THR A 199 -11.32 18.90 12.10
CA THR A 199 -10.97 20.12 11.37
C THR A 199 -12.17 20.75 10.67
N ALA A 200 -13.15 19.97 10.23
CA ALA A 200 -14.38 20.46 9.63
C ALA A 200 -15.35 21.07 10.64
N ILE A 201 -15.32 20.63 11.91
CA ILE A 201 -16.26 21.11 12.95
C ILE A 201 -15.72 22.33 13.70
N ILE A 202 -14.40 22.44 13.88
CA ILE A 202 -13.78 23.48 14.69
C ILE A 202 -13.53 24.73 13.81
N PRO A 203 -14.21 25.88 14.09
CA PRO A 203 -14.00 27.09 13.32
C PRO A 203 -12.54 27.57 13.35
N GLY A 204 -12.03 28.00 12.21
CA GLY A 204 -10.66 28.52 12.07
C GLY A 204 -9.56 27.46 11.90
N MET A 205 -9.92 26.18 11.76
CA MET A 205 -8.95 25.12 11.45
C MET A 205 -8.78 24.84 9.95
N ASP A 206 -9.45 25.59 9.06
CA ASP A 206 -9.41 25.37 7.61
C ASP A 206 -7.98 25.38 7.05
N ASP A 207 -7.15 26.33 7.51
CA ASP A 207 -5.76 26.39 7.05
C ASP A 207 -4.90 25.25 7.60
N VAL A 208 -5.15 24.81 8.84
CA VAL A 208 -4.48 23.64 9.42
C VAL A 208 -4.90 22.36 8.70
N ALA A 209 -6.19 22.25 8.35
CA ALA A 209 -6.72 21.13 7.57
C ALA A 209 -6.01 20.98 6.23
N LYS A 210 -5.84 22.07 5.47
CA LYS A 210 -5.13 22.05 4.18
C LYS A 210 -3.73 21.42 4.27
N TRP A 211 -3.03 21.66 5.37
CA TRP A 211 -1.66 21.17 5.56
C TRP A 211 -1.57 19.78 6.20
N LEU A 212 -2.50 19.41 7.06
CA LEU A 212 -2.39 18.22 7.89
C LEU A 212 -3.46 17.16 7.58
N ASP A 213 -4.48 17.47 6.80
CA ASP A 213 -5.50 16.49 6.43
C ASP A 213 -5.06 15.75 5.16
N LEU A 214 -5.00 14.43 5.28
CA LEU A 214 -4.66 13.56 4.15
C LEU A 214 -5.82 13.46 3.14
N GLY A 215 -7.07 13.60 3.60
CA GLY A 215 -8.27 13.44 2.78
C GLY A 215 -8.29 14.36 1.55
N PRO A 216 -8.32 15.69 1.71
CA PRO A 216 -8.34 16.63 0.58
C PRO A 216 -7.19 16.39 -0.40
N SER A 217 -5.95 16.29 0.11
CA SER A 217 -4.78 16.08 -0.75
C SER A 217 -4.79 14.77 -1.54
N THR A 218 -5.38 13.71 -0.99
CA THR A 218 -5.54 12.44 -1.71
C THR A 218 -6.73 12.47 -2.66
N THR A 219 -7.74 13.29 -2.39
CA THR A 219 -8.85 13.54 -3.33
C THR A 219 -8.35 14.27 -4.57
N ASP A 220 -7.64 15.40 -4.41
CA ASP A 220 -7.01 16.14 -5.51
C ASP A 220 -6.12 15.22 -6.38
N LEU A 221 -5.38 14.30 -5.73
CA LEU A 221 -4.54 13.33 -6.41
C LEU A 221 -5.35 12.27 -7.17
N SER A 222 -6.50 11.84 -6.63
CA SER A 222 -7.37 10.83 -7.26
C SER A 222 -8.21 11.41 -8.41
N GLU A 223 -8.48 12.71 -8.38
CA GLU A 223 -9.18 13.46 -9.42
C GLU A 223 -8.23 13.99 -10.51
N PHE A 224 -6.91 13.78 -10.34
CA PHE A 224 -5.86 14.22 -11.25
C PHE A 224 -5.78 15.74 -11.42
N ASP A 225 -6.07 16.47 -10.35
CA ASP A 225 -6.12 17.94 -10.31
C ASP A 225 -5.10 18.56 -9.32
N ILE A 226 -4.14 17.78 -8.83
CA ILE A 226 -3.15 18.29 -7.90
C ILE A 226 -2.17 19.20 -8.60
N SER A 227 -2.06 20.45 -8.12
CA SER A 227 -1.20 21.45 -8.72
C SER A 227 -0.61 22.41 -7.68
N GLY A 228 0.45 23.13 -8.07
CA GLY A 228 1.03 24.21 -7.29
C GLY A 228 1.30 23.86 -5.83
N ILE A 229 0.66 24.58 -4.89
CA ILE A 229 0.82 24.41 -3.45
C ILE A 229 0.22 23.08 -2.93
N GLY A 230 -0.68 22.45 -3.68
CA GLY A 230 -1.29 21.15 -3.34
C GLY A 230 -0.22 20.06 -3.10
N TRP A 231 0.88 20.10 -3.85
CA TRP A 231 2.01 19.18 -3.62
C TRP A 231 2.68 19.38 -2.25
N ALA A 232 2.75 20.62 -1.76
CA ALA A 232 3.28 20.90 -0.43
C ALA A 232 2.33 20.44 0.66
N HIS A 233 1.01 20.63 0.48
CA HIS A 233 -0.02 20.11 1.38
C HIS A 233 0.05 18.58 1.43
N LEU A 234 0.10 17.89 0.31
CA LEU A 234 0.28 16.44 0.24
C LEU A 234 1.54 15.98 0.97
N ALA A 235 2.68 16.66 0.73
CA ALA A 235 3.93 16.28 1.36
C ALA A 235 3.88 16.38 2.90
N THR A 236 3.26 17.44 3.45
CA THR A 236 3.11 17.59 4.90
C THR A 236 2.13 16.60 5.50
N ALA A 237 1.00 16.35 4.83
CA ALA A 237 0.04 15.33 5.26
C ALA A 237 0.68 13.92 5.24
N VAL A 238 1.40 13.56 4.17
CA VAL A 238 2.14 12.29 4.07
C VAL A 238 3.24 12.20 5.14
N ALA A 239 3.94 13.30 5.43
CA ALA A 239 4.92 13.30 6.51
C ALA A 239 4.28 12.94 7.85
N LEU A 240 3.13 13.52 8.17
CA LEU A 240 2.40 13.24 9.41
C LEU A 240 1.82 11.82 9.46
N TRP A 241 1.07 11.42 8.43
CA TRP A 241 0.26 10.20 8.46
C TRP A 241 0.98 8.94 7.99
N VAL A 242 2.09 9.09 7.27
CA VAL A 242 2.87 7.96 6.74
C VAL A 242 4.30 7.97 7.32
N ALA A 243 5.07 9.07 7.16
CA ALA A 243 6.47 9.06 7.52
C ALA A 243 6.68 8.99 9.05
N VAL A 244 5.88 9.71 9.86
CA VAL A 244 5.96 9.63 11.32
C VAL A 244 5.60 8.24 11.85
N PRO A 245 4.47 7.61 11.52
CA PRO A 245 4.19 6.24 11.91
C PRO A 245 5.22 5.24 11.39
N PHE A 246 5.74 5.45 10.17
CA PHE A 246 6.79 4.60 9.61
C PHE A 246 8.08 4.65 10.44
N ALA A 247 8.51 5.85 10.83
CA ALA A 247 9.69 6.03 11.68
C ALA A 247 9.50 5.38 13.07
N ILE A 248 8.34 5.59 13.70
CA ILE A 248 7.98 4.95 14.99
C ILE A 248 7.98 3.43 14.84
N GLY A 249 7.34 2.90 13.81
CA GLY A 249 7.28 1.47 13.54
C GLY A 249 8.65 0.85 13.26
N LEU A 250 9.49 1.54 12.50
CA LEU A 250 10.85 1.12 12.21
C LEU A 250 11.70 1.01 13.49
N VAL A 251 11.67 2.04 14.35
CA VAL A 251 12.36 2.02 15.65
C VAL A 251 11.83 0.88 16.51
N ARG A 252 10.51 0.67 16.53
CA ARG A 252 9.88 -0.43 17.29
C ARG A 252 10.37 -1.79 16.83
N ILE A 253 10.41 -2.06 15.52
CA ILE A 253 10.89 -3.35 14.96
C ILE A 253 12.36 -3.56 15.25
N ILE A 254 13.19 -2.50 15.15
CA ILE A 254 14.64 -2.62 15.37
C ILE A 254 14.95 -2.91 16.83
N ARG A 255 14.25 -2.24 17.77
CA ARG A 255 14.55 -2.32 19.22
C ARG A 255 13.82 -3.46 19.94
N ARG A 256 12.76 -4.01 19.37
CA ARG A 256 11.97 -5.04 20.05
C ARG A 256 12.76 -6.35 20.14
N GLU A 257 12.94 -6.85 21.33
CA GLU A 257 13.40 -8.22 21.56
C GLU A 257 12.29 -9.19 21.12
N VAL A 258 12.66 -10.19 20.34
CA VAL A 258 11.75 -11.22 19.86
C VAL A 258 11.93 -12.41 20.80
N SER A 259 11.07 -12.52 21.79
CA SER A 259 10.98 -13.66 22.70
C SER A 259 9.91 -14.65 22.27
#